data_bd1b771ca78580aee0467c4c02a6391b
#
_entry.id   bd1b771ca78580aee0467c4c02a6391b
#
_cell.length_a   1.000
_cell.length_b   1.000
_cell.length_c   1.000
_cell.angle_alpha   90.00
_cell.angle_beta   90.00
_cell.angle_gamma   90.00
#
_symmetry.space_group_name_H-M   'P 1'
#
loop_
_entity.id
_entity.type
_entity.pdbx_description
1 polymer ?
#
loop_
_entity_poly.entity_id
_entity_poly.type
_entity_poly.pdbx_seq_one_letter_code
_entity_poly.pdbx_strand_id
1 'polypeptide(L)'
;GCRYYLHFFFDPTATDGFQVRGKGSNAGKNLGRLELLSMDRRDESNVDEFYKLGSLRDLREMSLEPSFVVTGNQPVVIRESLLPRAFEMAEGTVAESFELEEGARGMIGPFCLETIVTDALEFKVFEISARIVAGSNPFVGGSPYSDINEERMSTGRRIARSIRKASENNRLEDILS
;
A
#
# COMPACT_ATOMS: atom_id res chain seq x y z
N GLY A 1 16.48 7.67 -6.26
CA GLY A 1 15.70 6.85 -5.36
C GLY A 1 15.02 5.68 -6.06
N CYS A 2 14.51 4.74 -5.28
CA CYS A 2 13.76 3.60 -5.79
C CYS A 2 12.27 3.79 -5.56
N ARG A 3 11.45 3.44 -6.54
CA ARG A 3 9.99 3.46 -6.39
C ARG A 3 9.50 2.15 -5.81
N TYR A 4 8.74 2.25 -4.71
CA TYR A 4 8.08 1.14 -4.06
C TYR A 4 6.60 1.43 -3.88
N TYR A 5 5.79 0.43 -4.17
CA TYR A 5 4.34 0.42 -4.04
C TYR A 5 3.99 -0.49 -2.89
N LEU A 6 3.48 0.10 -1.82
CA LEU A 6 3.20 -0.60 -0.56
C LEU A 6 1.70 -0.89 -0.50
N HIS A 7 1.32 -2.15 -0.64
CA HIS A 7 -0.07 -2.58 -0.65
C HIS A 7 -0.50 -2.99 0.74
N PHE A 8 -1.38 -2.19 1.31
CA PHE A 8 -1.93 -2.44 2.64
C PHE A 8 -3.40 -2.86 2.58
N PHE A 9 -3.85 -3.43 3.67
CA PHE A 9 -5.26 -3.71 3.93
C PHE A 9 -5.62 -3.23 5.33
N PHE A 10 -6.68 -2.43 5.45
CA PHE A 10 -7.21 -2.00 6.72
C PHE A 10 -8.55 -2.68 7.00
N ASP A 11 -8.66 -3.32 8.17
CA ASP A 11 -9.85 -4.03 8.63
C ASP A 11 -10.31 -3.45 9.98
N PRO A 12 -11.38 -2.65 10.01
CA PRO A 12 -11.87 -2.02 11.24
C PRO A 12 -12.53 -3.03 12.20
N THR A 13 -12.80 -4.26 11.73
CA THR A 13 -13.42 -5.30 12.56
C THR A 13 -12.43 -6.19 13.30
N ALA A 14 -11.15 -6.15 12.89
CA ALA A 14 -10.11 -6.99 13.46
C ALA A 14 -9.42 -6.33 14.66
N THR A 15 -9.24 -7.10 15.74
CA THR A 15 -8.69 -6.63 17.01
C THR A 15 -7.30 -7.18 17.33
N ASP A 16 -6.76 -8.02 16.46
CA ASP A 16 -5.44 -8.63 16.54
C ASP A 16 -4.44 -7.94 15.60
N GLY A 17 -3.15 -8.24 15.73
CA GLY A 17 -2.10 -7.71 14.86
C GLY A 17 -1.78 -6.24 15.10
N PHE A 18 -1.28 -5.56 14.07
CA PHE A 18 -0.91 -4.13 14.14
C PHE A 18 -2.18 -3.27 14.14
N GLN A 19 -2.44 -2.59 15.24
CA GLN A 19 -3.63 -1.77 15.45
C GLN A 19 -3.37 -0.31 15.10
N VAL A 20 -4.23 0.26 14.25
CA VAL A 20 -4.22 1.69 13.93
C VAL A 20 -4.79 2.48 15.10
N ARG A 21 -4.03 3.46 15.56
CA ARG A 21 -4.46 4.38 16.63
C ARG A 21 -5.14 5.61 16.04
N GLY A 22 -6.32 5.89 16.56
CA GLY A 22 -7.08 7.07 16.18
C GLY A 22 -6.37 8.37 16.57
N LYS A 23 -6.62 9.40 15.79
CA LYS A 23 -6.16 10.78 16.02
C LYS A 23 -7.37 11.71 16.16
N GLY A 24 -7.13 12.99 16.43
CA GLY A 24 -8.15 14.01 16.46
C GLY A 24 -9.37 13.63 17.30
N SER A 25 -10.55 13.58 16.68
CA SER A 25 -11.83 13.18 17.30
C SER A 25 -11.85 11.71 17.73
N ASN A 26 -10.98 10.88 17.17
CA ASN A 26 -10.82 9.47 17.47
C ASN A 26 -9.63 9.15 18.38
N ALA A 27 -8.98 10.16 18.95
CA ALA A 27 -7.81 9.97 19.81
C ALA A 27 -8.08 8.97 20.93
N GLY A 28 -7.16 8.02 21.14
CA GLY A 28 -7.24 6.97 22.14
C GLY A 28 -8.07 5.74 21.76
N LYS A 29 -8.74 5.75 20.60
CA LYS A 29 -9.45 4.58 20.08
C LYS A 29 -8.53 3.70 19.23
N ASN A 30 -8.75 2.39 19.26
CA ASN A 30 -8.26 1.48 18.23
C ASN A 30 -9.24 1.48 17.07
N LEU A 31 -8.77 1.81 15.87
CA LEU A 31 -9.60 1.89 14.68
C LEU A 31 -9.73 0.56 13.94
N GLY A 32 -8.79 -0.37 14.17
CA GLY A 32 -8.75 -1.68 13.51
C GLY A 32 -7.34 -2.09 13.12
N ARG A 33 -7.24 -3.22 12.41
CA ARG A 33 -5.96 -3.82 12.01
C ARG A 33 -5.47 -3.34 10.64
N LEU A 34 -4.20 -3.00 10.58
CA LEU A 34 -3.45 -2.74 9.36
C LEU A 34 -2.57 -3.93 9.00
N GLU A 35 -2.65 -4.39 7.76
CA GLU A 35 -1.83 -5.47 7.22
C GLU A 35 -1.04 -4.99 6.00
N LEU A 36 0.23 -5.34 5.92
CA LEU A 36 1.02 -5.22 4.70
C LEU A 36 0.83 -6.50 3.89
N LEU A 37 0.18 -6.40 2.73
CA LEU A 37 -0.11 -7.54 1.86
C LEU A 37 1.06 -7.86 0.93
N SER A 38 1.61 -6.83 0.31
CA SER A 38 2.72 -6.96 -0.63
C SER A 38 3.45 -5.64 -0.81
N MET A 39 4.62 -5.75 -1.38
CA MET A 39 5.38 -4.62 -1.89
C MET A 39 5.85 -4.93 -3.29
N ASP A 40 5.70 -3.96 -4.17
CA ASP A 40 6.11 -4.10 -5.55
C ASP A 40 7.06 -2.97 -5.96
N ARG A 41 7.96 -3.30 -6.86
CA ARG A 41 8.62 -2.35 -7.74
C ARG A 41 7.86 -2.36 -9.06
N ARG A 42 7.49 -1.19 -9.55
CA ARG A 42 6.81 -1.06 -10.83
C ARG A 42 7.84 -0.98 -11.96
N ASP A 43 7.63 -1.79 -12.98
CA ASP A 43 8.37 -1.70 -14.23
C ASP A 43 7.61 -0.78 -15.19
N GLU A 44 8.31 0.24 -15.68
CA GLU A 44 7.81 1.18 -16.67
C GLU A 44 8.65 1.04 -17.95
N SER A 45 8.04 1.30 -19.10
CA SER A 45 8.56 0.83 -20.41
C SER A 45 10.02 1.16 -20.68
N ASN A 46 10.46 2.40 -20.48
CA ASN A 46 11.88 2.77 -20.71
C ASN A 46 12.44 3.79 -19.69
N VAL A 47 11.60 4.27 -18.77
CA VAL A 47 12.04 5.34 -17.85
C VAL A 47 13.15 4.88 -16.90
N ASP A 48 13.16 3.61 -16.52
CA ASP A 48 14.21 3.05 -15.65
C ASP A 48 15.57 3.02 -16.37
N GLU A 49 15.58 2.74 -17.68
CA GLU A 49 16.77 2.77 -18.51
C GLU A 49 17.31 4.20 -18.64
N PHE A 50 16.43 5.19 -18.81
CA PHE A 50 16.80 6.60 -18.80
C PHE A 50 17.52 7.00 -17.51
N TYR A 51 17.02 6.59 -16.36
CA TYR A 51 17.67 6.87 -15.07
C TYR A 51 19.02 6.16 -14.91
N LYS A 52 19.17 4.96 -15.46
CA LYS A 52 20.41 4.20 -15.40
C LYS A 52 21.50 4.78 -16.31
N LEU A 53 21.12 5.31 -17.47
CA LEU A 53 22.06 5.89 -18.43
C LEU A 53 22.62 7.26 -18.02
N GLY A 54 22.07 7.87 -16.98
CA GLY A 54 22.71 8.97 -16.23
C GLY A 54 22.71 10.35 -16.89
N SER A 55 22.31 10.47 -18.16
CA SER A 55 22.32 11.75 -18.86
C SER A 55 21.04 11.96 -19.66
N LEU A 56 20.10 12.71 -19.08
CA LEU A 56 18.92 13.19 -19.82
C LEU A 56 19.28 14.03 -21.06
N ARG A 57 20.48 14.61 -21.08
CA ARG A 57 20.95 15.42 -22.20
C ARG A 57 21.26 14.56 -23.41
N ASP A 58 22.01 13.48 -23.21
CA ASP A 58 22.42 12.57 -24.30
C ASP A 58 21.19 11.86 -24.90
N LEU A 59 20.20 11.57 -24.08
CA LEU A 59 18.96 10.91 -24.53
C LEU A 59 18.09 11.85 -25.36
N ARG A 60 18.03 13.14 -25.03
CA ARG A 60 17.35 14.16 -25.84
C ARG A 60 18.04 14.35 -27.20
N GLU A 61 19.36 14.31 -27.22
CA GLU A 61 20.14 14.36 -28.48
C GLU A 61 19.86 13.15 -29.37
N MET A 62 19.52 11.99 -28.80
CA MET A 62 19.10 10.78 -29.51
C MET A 62 17.61 10.78 -29.88
N SER A 63 16.87 11.86 -29.62
CA SER A 63 15.41 11.94 -29.82
C SER A 63 14.60 10.86 -29.11
N LEU A 64 15.11 10.39 -27.97
CA LEU A 64 14.42 9.43 -27.11
C LEU A 64 13.67 10.19 -26.03
N GLU A 65 12.39 9.85 -25.83
CA GLU A 65 11.57 10.40 -24.76
C GLU A 65 11.27 9.34 -23.69
N PRO A 66 11.26 9.73 -22.40
CA PRO A 66 10.88 8.81 -21.33
C PRO A 66 9.41 8.41 -21.46
N SER A 67 9.14 7.13 -21.29
CA SER A 67 7.79 6.58 -21.25
C SER A 67 7.51 5.98 -19.88
N PHE A 68 6.37 6.35 -19.30
CA PHE A 68 5.90 5.92 -17.98
C PHE A 68 4.79 4.87 -18.08
N VAL A 69 4.70 4.18 -19.20
CA VAL A 69 3.71 3.11 -19.37
C VAL A 69 4.10 1.93 -18.49
N VAL A 70 3.21 1.60 -17.56
CA VAL A 70 3.41 0.46 -16.67
C VAL A 70 3.30 -0.84 -17.47
N THR A 71 4.37 -1.63 -17.47
CA THR A 71 4.47 -2.91 -18.17
C THR A 71 4.37 -4.11 -17.25
N GLY A 72 4.63 -3.94 -15.95
CA GLY A 72 4.56 -4.99 -14.97
C GLY A 72 4.92 -4.53 -13.57
N ASN A 73 4.86 -5.49 -12.63
CA ASN A 73 5.30 -5.29 -11.25
C ASN A 73 6.18 -6.46 -10.84
N GLN A 74 7.21 -6.17 -10.06
CA GLN A 74 8.06 -7.17 -9.43
C GLN A 74 7.85 -7.14 -7.92
N PRO A 75 7.49 -8.28 -7.28
CA PRO A 75 7.43 -8.35 -5.83
C PRO A 75 8.82 -8.16 -5.24
N VAL A 76 8.91 -7.35 -4.21
CA VAL A 76 10.18 -7.02 -3.57
C VAL A 76 10.08 -7.12 -2.05
N VAL A 77 11.23 -7.31 -1.41
CA VAL A 77 11.41 -7.12 0.03
C VAL A 77 12.25 -5.87 0.24
N ILE A 78 11.72 -4.93 1.02
CA ILE A 78 12.55 -3.81 1.43
C ILE A 78 13.42 -4.20 2.62
N ARG A 79 14.41 -3.38 2.86
CA ARG A 79 15.26 -3.47 4.03
C ARG A 79 14.39 -3.46 5.30
N GLU A 80 14.60 -4.42 6.20
CA GLU A 80 13.80 -4.60 7.43
C GLU A 80 13.69 -3.32 8.27
N SER A 81 14.78 -2.54 8.35
CA SER A 81 14.80 -1.29 9.10
C SER A 81 13.86 -0.20 8.57
N LEU A 82 13.31 -0.38 7.36
CA LEU A 82 12.32 0.53 6.75
C LEU A 82 10.88 0.12 7.01
N LEU A 83 10.62 -1.12 7.43
CA LEU A 83 9.27 -1.62 7.70
C LEU A 83 8.51 -0.80 8.76
N PRO A 84 9.11 -0.42 9.90
CA PRO A 84 8.41 0.42 10.88
C PRO A 84 7.93 1.74 10.28
N ARG A 85 8.74 2.36 9.42
CA ARG A 85 8.39 3.62 8.76
C ARG A 85 7.26 3.43 7.74
N ALA A 86 7.25 2.31 7.02
CA ALA A 86 6.18 1.96 6.10
C ALA A 86 4.83 1.82 6.84
N PHE A 87 4.81 1.13 7.98
CA PHE A 87 3.63 1.02 8.83
C PHE A 87 3.20 2.35 9.43
N GLU A 88 4.13 3.18 9.90
CA GLU A 88 3.83 4.51 10.43
C GLU A 88 3.14 5.40 9.39
N MET A 89 3.60 5.39 8.13
CA MET A 89 2.97 6.15 7.05
C MET A 89 1.56 5.63 6.77
N ALA A 90 1.37 4.32 6.70
CA ALA A 90 0.08 3.71 6.42
C ALA A 90 -0.90 3.91 7.60
N GLU A 91 -0.44 3.78 8.84
CA GLU A 91 -1.20 4.12 10.04
C GLU A 91 -1.67 5.58 10.01
N GLY A 92 -0.74 6.51 9.72
CA GLY A 92 -1.05 7.92 9.58
C GLY A 92 -2.11 8.18 8.51
N THR A 93 -1.97 7.55 7.35
CA THR A 93 -2.92 7.69 6.24
C THR A 93 -4.32 7.20 6.62
N VAL A 94 -4.41 6.03 7.26
CA VAL A 94 -5.71 5.49 7.73
C VAL A 94 -6.29 6.40 8.81
N ALA A 95 -5.51 6.77 9.83
CA ALA A 95 -6.00 7.59 10.93
C ALA A 95 -6.52 8.95 10.45
N GLU A 96 -5.79 9.62 9.55
CA GLU A 96 -6.23 10.89 8.95
C GLU A 96 -7.49 10.74 8.09
N SER A 97 -7.69 9.59 7.43
CA SER A 97 -8.87 9.37 6.60
C SER A 97 -10.18 9.40 7.39
N PHE A 98 -10.15 9.14 8.71
CA PHE A 98 -11.31 9.26 9.60
C PHE A 98 -11.59 10.69 10.02
N GLU A 99 -10.68 11.63 9.78
CA GLU A 99 -10.79 13.03 10.17
C GLU A 99 -11.07 13.97 8.97
N LEU A 100 -11.19 13.43 7.75
CA LEU A 100 -11.38 14.24 6.54
C LEU A 100 -12.69 15.04 6.54
N GLU A 101 -13.75 14.46 7.10
CA GLU A 101 -15.05 15.10 7.27
C GLU A 101 -15.80 14.52 8.47
N GLU A 102 -16.80 15.24 8.97
CA GLU A 102 -17.61 14.77 10.10
C GLU A 102 -18.38 13.50 9.69
N GLY A 103 -18.21 12.43 10.48
CA GLY A 103 -18.81 11.12 10.22
C GLY A 103 -18.09 10.27 9.16
N ALA A 104 -16.91 10.67 8.71
CA ALA A 104 -16.12 9.86 7.80
C ALA A 104 -15.86 8.46 8.38
N ARG A 105 -16.09 7.43 7.57
CA ARG A 105 -15.84 6.02 7.96
C ARG A 105 -14.39 5.58 7.74
N GLY A 106 -13.56 6.49 7.23
CA GLY A 106 -12.16 6.25 6.94
C GLY A 106 -11.92 5.36 5.73
N MET A 107 -10.65 5.06 5.49
CA MET A 107 -10.19 4.20 4.40
C MET A 107 -10.29 2.74 4.84
N ILE A 108 -11.24 1.98 4.29
CA ILE A 108 -11.48 0.57 4.62
C ILE A 108 -11.05 -0.32 3.45
N GLY A 109 -10.46 -1.48 3.76
CA GLY A 109 -10.05 -2.45 2.76
C GLY A 109 -8.67 -2.18 2.16
N PRO A 110 -8.44 -2.55 0.89
CA PRO A 110 -7.13 -2.42 0.25
C PRO A 110 -6.82 -1.00 -0.18
N PHE A 111 -5.59 -0.58 0.05
CA PHE A 111 -5.05 0.68 -0.45
C PHE A 111 -3.56 0.55 -0.74
N CYS A 112 -3.01 1.50 -1.46
CA CYS A 112 -1.60 1.53 -1.80
C CYS A 112 -0.99 2.89 -1.48
N LEU A 113 0.21 2.88 -0.89
CA LEU A 113 1.08 4.04 -0.81
C LEU A 113 2.12 3.94 -1.92
N GLU A 114 2.08 4.87 -2.86
CA GLU A 114 3.05 4.97 -3.93
C GLU A 114 4.19 5.86 -3.49
N THR A 115 5.39 5.30 -3.39
CA THR A 115 6.51 5.94 -2.71
C THR A 115 7.79 5.93 -3.52
N ILE A 116 8.66 6.89 -3.21
CA ILE A 116 10.07 6.87 -3.59
C ILE A 116 10.88 6.77 -2.31
N VAL A 117 11.79 5.79 -2.24
CA VAL A 117 12.80 5.72 -1.18
C VAL A 117 14.07 6.36 -1.71
N THR A 118 14.55 7.39 -0.99
CA THR A 118 15.78 8.12 -1.34
C THR A 118 17.02 7.33 -0.91
N ASP A 119 18.19 7.76 -1.36
CA ASP A 119 19.48 7.26 -0.92
C ASP A 119 19.80 7.56 0.56
N ALA A 120 19.10 8.56 1.15
CA ALA A 120 19.09 8.78 2.60
C ALA A 120 18.12 7.84 3.35
N LEU A 121 17.53 6.85 2.69
CA LEU A 121 16.53 5.91 3.23
C LEU A 121 15.25 6.58 3.74
N GLU A 122 14.88 7.72 3.16
CA GLU A 122 13.63 8.41 3.45
C GLU A 122 12.55 8.03 2.43
N PHE A 123 11.34 7.76 2.92
CA PHE A 123 10.17 7.63 2.07
C PHE A 123 9.59 9.00 1.71
N LYS A 124 9.27 9.16 0.44
CA LYS A 124 8.47 10.27 -0.09
C LYS A 124 7.23 9.67 -0.74
N VAL A 125 6.07 9.84 -0.11
CA VAL A 125 4.78 9.44 -0.69
C VAL A 125 4.39 10.47 -1.73
N PHE A 126 4.08 10.04 -2.95
CA PHE A 126 3.64 10.92 -4.02
C PHE A 126 2.19 10.66 -4.44
N GLU A 127 1.66 9.47 -4.12
CA GLU A 127 0.26 9.13 -4.36
C GLU A 127 -0.27 8.18 -3.28
N ILE A 128 -1.54 8.36 -2.92
CA ILE A 128 -2.31 7.44 -2.08
C ILE A 128 -3.49 6.95 -2.90
N SER A 129 -3.51 5.66 -3.21
CA SER A 129 -4.59 5.03 -3.95
C SER A 129 -5.49 4.23 -3.01
N ALA A 130 -6.71 4.72 -2.76
CA ALA A 130 -7.71 4.06 -1.90
C ALA A 130 -8.41 2.88 -2.60
N ARG A 131 -7.63 2.04 -3.28
CA ARG A 131 -8.08 0.89 -4.07
C ARG A 131 -6.93 -0.05 -4.40
N ILE A 132 -7.23 -1.19 -5.00
CA ILE A 132 -6.22 -2.02 -5.66
C ILE A 132 -5.65 -1.24 -6.85
N VAL A 133 -4.35 -1.04 -6.88
CA VAL A 133 -3.67 -0.27 -7.93
C VAL A 133 -3.59 -1.09 -9.22
N ALA A 134 -3.74 -0.42 -10.34
CA ALA A 134 -3.59 -1.06 -11.66
C ALA A 134 -2.19 -1.66 -11.83
N GLY A 135 -2.13 -2.87 -12.39
CA GLY A 135 -0.89 -3.63 -12.55
C GLY A 135 -0.38 -4.30 -11.27
N SER A 136 -1.09 -4.16 -10.14
CA SER A 136 -0.75 -4.86 -8.89
C SER A 136 -0.90 -6.36 -9.04
N ASN A 137 0.01 -7.10 -8.43
CA ASN A 137 -0.10 -8.54 -8.37
C ASN A 137 -1.34 -8.94 -7.55
N PRO A 138 -2.36 -9.60 -8.14
CA PRO A 138 -3.57 -10.01 -7.45
C PRO A 138 -3.32 -11.12 -6.42
N PHE A 139 -2.14 -11.76 -6.47
CA PHE A 139 -1.79 -12.86 -5.59
C PHE A 139 -0.77 -12.42 -4.54
N VAL A 140 -1.23 -12.19 -3.33
CA VAL A 140 -0.34 -11.96 -2.18
C VAL A 140 0.63 -13.13 -1.98
N GLY A 141 0.22 -14.37 -2.34
CA GLY A 141 1.07 -15.55 -2.29
C GLY A 141 2.35 -15.50 -3.16
N GLY A 142 2.42 -14.58 -4.13
CA GLY A 142 3.64 -14.31 -4.88
C GLY A 142 4.55 -13.27 -4.21
N SER A 143 4.06 -12.61 -3.15
CA SER A 143 4.84 -11.65 -2.37
C SER A 143 5.71 -12.35 -1.34
N PRO A 144 6.94 -11.87 -1.09
CA PRO A 144 7.75 -12.32 0.03
C PRO A 144 7.12 -12.10 1.41
N TYR A 145 6.09 -11.27 1.50
CA TYR A 145 5.33 -11.04 2.74
C TYR A 145 4.14 -11.99 2.92
N SER A 146 3.91 -12.91 1.98
CA SER A 146 2.79 -13.85 2.03
C SER A 146 2.82 -14.81 3.23
N ASP A 147 4.01 -15.09 3.75
CA ASP A 147 4.21 -15.97 4.91
C ASP A 147 3.70 -15.35 6.23
N ILE A 148 3.42 -14.06 6.24
CA ILE A 148 2.75 -13.37 7.35
C ILE A 148 1.26 -13.74 7.40
N ASN A 149 0.69 -14.18 6.27
CA ASN A 149 -0.70 -14.62 6.18
C ASN A 149 -0.78 -16.14 6.30
N GLU A 150 -1.74 -16.65 7.05
CA GLU A 150 -1.93 -18.07 7.35
C GLU A 150 -2.10 -18.99 6.12
N GLU A 151 -2.45 -18.43 4.95
CA GLU A 151 -2.70 -19.13 3.70
C GLU A 151 -2.26 -18.30 2.50
N ARG A 152 -2.02 -18.97 1.37
CA ARG A 152 -1.87 -18.31 0.07
C ARG A 152 -3.12 -17.48 -0.22
N MET A 153 -2.97 -16.18 -0.19
CA MET A 153 -4.07 -15.22 -0.26
C MET A 153 -3.96 -14.40 -1.56
N SER A 154 -5.08 -14.14 -2.21
CA SER A 154 -5.20 -13.05 -3.17
C SER A 154 -5.85 -11.85 -2.47
N THR A 155 -5.70 -10.66 -3.02
CA THR A 155 -6.37 -9.47 -2.51
C THR A 155 -7.91 -9.66 -2.50
N GLY A 156 -8.47 -10.25 -3.56
CA GLY A 156 -9.90 -10.57 -3.61
C GLY A 156 -10.34 -11.55 -2.53
N ARG A 157 -9.54 -12.60 -2.25
CA ARG A 157 -9.81 -13.54 -1.16
C ARG A 157 -9.74 -12.85 0.20
N ARG A 158 -8.79 -11.92 0.38
CA ARG A 158 -8.68 -11.14 1.64
C ARG A 158 -9.92 -10.26 1.86
N ILE A 159 -10.41 -9.60 0.82
CA ILE A 159 -11.67 -8.82 0.86
C ILE A 159 -12.84 -9.73 1.25
N ALA A 160 -13.02 -10.83 0.54
CA ALA A 160 -14.11 -11.78 0.81
C ALA A 160 -14.06 -12.34 2.24
N ARG A 161 -12.86 -12.61 2.77
CA ARG A 161 -12.65 -13.05 4.15
C ARG A 161 -13.08 -11.99 5.16
N SER A 162 -12.75 -10.69 4.92
CA SER A 162 -13.18 -9.60 5.78
C SER A 162 -14.71 -9.47 5.81
N ILE A 163 -15.35 -9.48 4.63
CA ILE A 163 -16.80 -9.41 4.50
C ILE A 163 -17.47 -10.57 5.25
N ARG A 164 -16.99 -11.80 5.06
CA ARG A 164 -17.52 -12.98 5.74
C ARG A 164 -17.41 -12.86 7.26
N LYS A 165 -16.22 -12.52 7.78
CA LYS A 165 -16.00 -12.34 9.22
C LYS A 165 -16.88 -11.24 9.82
N ALA A 166 -17.02 -10.12 9.12
CA ALA A 166 -17.88 -9.03 9.56
C ALA A 166 -19.37 -9.46 9.61
N SER A 167 -19.83 -10.21 8.59
CA SER A 167 -21.18 -10.77 8.56
C SER A 167 -21.43 -11.76 9.71
N GLU A 168 -20.51 -12.71 9.93
CA GLU A 168 -20.60 -13.69 11.03
C GLU A 168 -20.66 -13.03 12.42
N ASN A 169 -20.06 -11.86 12.57
CA ASN A 169 -20.01 -11.09 13.81
C ASN A 169 -21.06 -9.96 13.90
N ASN A 170 -22.01 -9.87 12.97
CA ASN A 170 -23.01 -8.80 12.86
C ASN A 170 -22.38 -7.38 12.81
N ARG A 171 -21.22 -7.25 12.15
CA ARG A 171 -20.45 -6.00 11.98
C ARG A 171 -20.32 -5.61 10.51
N LEU A 172 -21.24 -6.03 9.67
CA LEU A 172 -21.15 -5.77 8.23
C LEU A 172 -21.18 -4.27 7.91
N GLU A 173 -21.93 -3.50 8.69
CA GLU A 173 -22.01 -2.04 8.52
C GLU A 173 -20.67 -1.33 8.78
N ASP A 174 -19.78 -1.92 9.58
CA ASP A 174 -18.47 -1.34 9.90
C ASP A 174 -17.51 -1.37 8.71
N ILE A 175 -17.78 -2.21 7.70
CA ILE A 175 -16.92 -2.37 6.51
C ILE A 175 -17.59 -1.91 5.21
N LEU A 176 -18.81 -1.43 5.27
CA LEU A 176 -19.51 -0.83 4.14
C LEU A 176 -19.35 0.70 4.21
N SER A 177 -18.82 1.26 3.15
CA SER A 177 -18.65 2.72 3.01
C SER A 177 -19.89 3.37 2.41
#